data_7f0ae31351e3b84d13f7f4271e1c1367
#
_entry.id   7f0ae31351e3b84d13f7f4271e1c1367
#
_cell.length_a   1.000
_cell.length_b   1.000
_cell.length_c   1.000
_cell.angle_alpha   90.00
_cell.angle_beta   90.00
_cell.angle_gamma   90.00
#
_symmetry.space_group_name_H-M   'P 1'
#
loop_
_entity.id
_entity.type
_entity.pdbx_description
1 polymer ?
#
loop_
_entity_poly.entity_id
_entity_poly.type
_entity_poly.pdbx_seq_one_letter_code
_entity_poly.pdbx_strand_id
1 'polypeptide(L)' 'MTEEKKFSYEIKEALAVLSKDGDNTVEANMISYNGYTPKLDIRKWDRKENKMLKGITLTENEAKSLLEVLKKKFA' A
#
# COMPACT_ATOMS: atom_id res chain seq x y z
N MET A 1 -32.87 -4.20 5.22
CA MET A 1 -31.89 -4.05 4.36
C MET A 1 -30.58 -4.54 4.83
N THR A 2 -29.90 -5.15 4.01
CA THR A 2 -28.68 -5.71 4.39
C THR A 2 -27.62 -4.71 4.43
N GLU A 3 -26.93 -4.73 5.51
CA GLU A 3 -25.86 -3.88 5.65
C GLU A 3 -24.71 -4.36 4.90
N GLU A 4 -24.26 -3.67 3.95
CA GLU A 4 -23.16 -4.10 3.24
C GLU A 4 -21.92 -3.76 3.99
N LYS A 5 -21.06 -4.75 4.15
CA LYS A 5 -19.85 -4.53 4.82
C LYS A 5 -18.98 -3.69 3.98
N LYS A 6 -18.75 -2.49 4.33
CA LYS A 6 -17.92 -1.63 3.55
C LYS A 6 -16.48 -1.85 3.84
N PHE A 7 -15.70 -1.97 2.78
CA PHE A 7 -14.25 -2.02 2.88
C PHE A 7 -13.79 -0.60 3.12
N SER A 8 -13.10 -0.36 4.19
CA SER A 8 -12.59 0.97 4.45
C SER A 8 -11.11 0.93 4.72
N TYR A 9 -10.45 2.02 4.41
CA TYR A 9 -9.02 2.13 4.69
C TYR A 9 -8.68 3.59 4.93
N GLU A 10 -7.54 3.78 5.56
CA GLU A 10 -7.05 5.12 5.80
C GLU A 10 -5.55 5.12 5.63
N ILE A 11 -5.03 6.03 4.81
CA ILE A 11 -3.60 6.16 4.64
C ILE A 11 -3.08 6.94 5.82
N LYS A 12 -2.33 6.25 6.69
CA LYS A 12 -1.80 6.88 7.88
C LYS A 12 -0.51 7.62 7.60
N GLU A 13 0.24 7.14 6.64
CA GLU A 13 1.51 7.76 6.31
C GLU A 13 1.84 7.47 4.85
N ALA A 14 2.03 8.51 4.07
CA ALA A 14 2.43 8.35 2.68
C ALA A 14 3.94 8.26 2.66
N LEU A 15 4.48 7.13 2.23
CA LEU A 15 5.91 6.92 2.25
C LEU A 15 6.60 7.34 0.97
N ALA A 16 6.13 6.82 -0.15
CA ALA A 16 6.79 7.13 -1.42
C ALA A 16 5.94 6.79 -2.63
N VAL A 17 6.17 7.52 -3.70
CA VAL A 17 5.66 7.15 -5.01
C VAL A 17 6.86 6.54 -5.71
N LEU A 18 6.77 5.25 -6.01
CA LEU A 18 7.87 4.51 -6.59
C LEU A 18 7.98 4.72 -8.10
N SER A 19 6.85 4.88 -8.76
CA SER A 19 6.85 5.17 -10.19
C SER A 19 5.54 5.82 -10.57
N LYS A 20 5.53 6.46 -11.72
CA LYS A 20 4.35 7.10 -12.24
C LYS A 20 4.30 6.90 -13.74
N ASP A 21 3.14 6.49 -14.23
CA ASP A 21 2.94 6.29 -15.65
C ASP A 21 1.56 6.84 -15.97
N GLY A 22 1.51 8.06 -16.51
CA GLY A 22 0.26 8.73 -16.77
C GLY A 22 -0.46 8.99 -15.45
N ASP A 23 -1.68 8.49 -15.34
CA ASP A 23 -2.46 8.64 -14.11
C ASP A 23 -2.25 7.51 -13.13
N ASN A 24 -1.44 6.54 -13.50
CA ASN A 24 -1.18 5.38 -12.63
C ASN A 24 0.14 5.56 -11.89
N THR A 25 0.15 5.15 -10.63
CA THR A 25 1.36 5.21 -9.83
C THR A 25 1.55 3.87 -9.14
N VAL A 26 2.79 3.61 -8.69
CA VAL A 26 3.06 2.52 -7.76
C VAL A 26 3.53 3.21 -6.50
N GLU A 27 2.84 2.98 -5.40
CA GLU A 27 3.09 3.72 -4.17
C GLU A 27 3.27 2.82 -2.97
N ALA A 28 4.08 3.28 -2.03
CA ALA A 28 4.25 2.62 -0.76
C ALA A 28 3.69 3.54 0.32
N ASN A 29 2.78 3.03 1.10
CA ASN A 29 2.11 3.79 2.16
C ASN A 29 1.90 2.91 3.38
N MET A 30 1.73 3.54 4.54
CA MET A 30 1.26 2.80 5.70
C MET A 30 -0.24 2.98 5.73
N ILE A 31 -0.97 1.88 5.62
CA ILE A 31 -2.43 1.92 5.51
C ILE A 31 -3.08 1.09 6.60
N SER A 32 -4.09 1.68 7.22
CA SER A 32 -4.92 0.99 8.19
C SER A 32 -6.18 0.53 7.46
N TYR A 33 -6.42 -0.77 7.45
CA TYR A 33 -7.62 -1.33 6.84
C TYR A 33 -8.63 -1.64 7.93
N ASN A 34 -9.84 -1.14 7.76
CA ASN A 34 -10.94 -1.40 8.70
C ASN A 34 -10.59 -1.11 10.16
N GLY A 35 -9.75 -0.11 10.37
CA GLY A 35 -9.38 0.29 11.72
C GLY A 35 -8.29 -0.53 12.38
N TYR A 36 -7.72 -1.50 11.67
CA TYR A 36 -6.65 -2.30 12.24
C TYR A 36 -5.33 -1.56 12.19
N THR A 37 -4.34 -2.11 12.87
CA THR A 37 -3.00 -1.54 12.90
C THR A 37 -2.47 -1.31 11.49
N PRO A 38 -1.88 -0.15 11.21
CA PRO A 38 -1.38 0.14 9.87
C PRO A 38 -0.31 -0.86 9.45
N LYS A 39 -0.32 -1.20 8.17
CA LYS A 39 0.66 -2.08 7.57
C LYS A 39 1.24 -1.43 6.35
N LEU A 40 2.39 -1.91 5.92
CA LEU A 40 3.00 -1.41 4.70
C LEU A 40 2.20 -1.91 3.51
N ASP A 41 1.80 -1.01 2.65
CA ASP A 41 1.04 -1.35 1.47
C ASP A 41 1.79 -0.86 0.24
N ILE A 42 2.06 -1.76 -0.68
CA ILE A 42 2.73 -1.41 -1.92
C ILE A 42 1.79 -1.81 -3.02
N ARG A 43 1.31 -0.82 -3.77
CA ARG A 43 0.34 -1.11 -4.81
C ARG A 43 0.31 -0.06 -5.89
N LYS A 44 -0.35 -0.45 -6.97
CA LYS A 44 -0.62 0.46 -8.06
C LYS A 44 -1.90 1.21 -7.73
N TRP A 45 -1.94 2.48 -8.09
CA TRP A 45 -3.12 3.32 -7.90
C TRP A 45 -3.51 3.95 -9.22
N ASP A 46 -4.81 4.14 -9.39
CA ASP A 46 -5.32 4.94 -10.48
C ASP A 46 -5.60 6.30 -9.83
N ARG A 47 -4.74 7.25 -10.05
CA ARG A 47 -4.88 8.54 -9.39
C ARG A 47 -5.89 9.47 -10.05
N LYS A 48 -6.32 9.13 -11.25
CA LYS A 48 -7.38 9.89 -11.88
C LYS A 48 -8.67 9.64 -11.13
N GLU A 49 -8.92 8.38 -10.77
CA GLU A 49 -10.12 8.01 -10.05
C GLU A 49 -9.90 7.84 -8.56
N ASN A 50 -8.66 7.97 -8.12
CA ASN A 50 -8.26 7.73 -6.74
C ASN A 50 -8.68 6.35 -6.27
N LYS A 51 -8.36 5.35 -7.09
CA LYS A 51 -8.73 3.98 -6.83
C LYS A 51 -7.55 3.11 -6.60
N MET A 52 -7.68 2.19 -5.64
CA MET A 52 -6.66 1.16 -5.42
C MET A 52 -6.73 0.13 -6.53
N LEU A 53 -5.57 -0.23 -7.06
CA LEU A 53 -5.46 -1.31 -8.01
C LEU A 53 -4.75 -2.47 -7.33
N LYS A 54 -4.02 -3.31 -8.08
CA LYS A 54 -3.36 -4.47 -7.52
C LYS A 54 -2.24 -4.09 -6.59
N GLY A 55 -2.09 -4.83 -5.52
CA GLY A 55 -1.01 -4.58 -4.58
C GLY A 55 -0.89 -5.64 -3.53
N ILE A 56 0.01 -5.39 -2.59
CA ILE A 56 0.29 -6.32 -1.53
C ILE A 56 0.45 -5.55 -0.23
N THR A 57 -0.03 -6.14 0.84
CA THR A 57 0.09 -5.58 2.17
C THR A 57 1.01 -6.48 2.98
N LEU A 58 1.99 -5.90 3.62
CA LEU A 58 2.99 -6.65 4.37
C LEU A 58 2.94 -6.31 5.85
N THR A 59 3.14 -7.32 6.69
CA THR A 59 3.31 -7.09 8.11
C THR A 59 4.67 -6.43 8.32
N GLU A 60 4.90 -5.94 9.54
CA GLU A 60 6.18 -5.32 9.84
C GLU A 60 7.32 -6.30 9.66
N ASN A 61 7.13 -7.55 10.09
CA ASN A 61 8.18 -8.56 9.94
C ASN A 61 8.47 -8.86 8.48
N GLU A 62 7.42 -8.94 7.67
CA GLU A 62 7.59 -9.16 6.24
C GLU A 62 8.31 -8.00 5.59
N ALA A 63 7.97 -6.79 6.00
CA ALA A 63 8.61 -5.59 5.45
C ALA A 63 10.09 -5.56 5.81
N LYS A 64 10.42 -5.95 7.04
CA LYS A 64 11.82 -5.99 7.47
C LYS A 64 12.61 -7.04 6.69
N SER A 65 11.99 -8.19 6.44
CA SER A 65 12.63 -9.22 5.63
C SER A 65 12.87 -8.74 4.21
N LEU A 66 11.91 -8.04 3.65
CA LEU A 66 12.05 -7.48 2.33
C LEU A 66 13.17 -6.45 2.29
N LEU A 67 13.29 -5.64 3.33
CA LEU A 67 14.36 -4.66 3.41
C LEU A 67 15.73 -5.32 3.31
N GLU A 68 15.92 -6.45 4.01
CA GLU A 68 17.19 -7.16 3.94
C GLU A 68 17.49 -7.67 2.54
N VAL A 69 16.49 -8.22 1.89
CA VAL A 69 16.64 -8.72 0.54
C VAL A 69 17.00 -7.59 -0.43
N LEU A 70 16.31 -6.47 -0.31
CA LEU A 70 16.55 -5.32 -1.18
C LEU A 70 17.93 -4.74 -0.98
N LYS A 71 18.40 -4.70 0.27
CA LYS A 71 19.74 -4.23 0.55
C LYS A 71 20.77 -5.12 -0.10
N LYS A 72 20.59 -6.43 -0.03
CA LYS A 72 21.54 -7.35 -0.61
C LYS A 72 21.58 -7.26 -2.12
N LYS A 73 20.44 -7.00 -2.72
CA LYS A 73 20.36 -7.01 -4.18
C LYS A 73 20.71 -5.66 -4.80
N PHE A 74 20.29 -4.58 -4.19
CA PHE A 74 20.38 -3.27 -4.80
C PHE A 74 21.25 -2.25 -4.10
N ALA A 75 21.69 -2.52 -2.88
CA ALA A 75 22.50 -1.55 -2.16
C ALA A 75 23.99 -1.88 -2.17
#